data_715ef3d2e968b77422d1f8c01dc637b9
#
_entry.id   715ef3d2e968b77422d1f8c01dc637b9
#
_cell.length_a   1.000
_cell.length_b   1.000
_cell.length_c   1.000
_cell.angle_alpha   90.00
_cell.angle_beta   90.00
_cell.angle_gamma   90.00
#
_symmetry.space_group_name_H-M   'P 1'
#
loop_
_entity.id
_entity.type
_entity.pdbx_description
1 polymer ?
#
loop_
_entity_poly.entity_id
_entity_poly.type
_entity_poly.pdbx_seq_one_letter_code
_entity_poly.pdbx_strand_id
1 'polypeptide(L)'
;MTEMEAYAVKTRQSEPVGSRGKGTLLLERKASGAIQAYYRERTSDSDKRLPLGTLAKKPRVGTDEQSLDGIRGEALRISVEAAAAGGIAKYLEHISVQQVAAAASRAATAALEEAERLERFRLAEIEAARGSFHDLFLDYIESRRVKATPGVVKELERLLKTNMQEPHPEVMRMKARDIRADHILTILNPIWERGSKVQADRMRSFLVAAFNHGLTAESVVGRSNAKTYSLEINPAAMVKVDKVSAPVERALSDAELKQFWETVQSTDGIGPVMALLFKFVISTGGQRIKNLIETTWGDYDLDAGTVLLIHRKGRGGQTMSRPHLVPLSDRAIAIMRQVREINGDHPWPWTTHGKQPFVISSPTHAVADWLDSKHALIAGAKIPTFSPRDLRRTCTQLMQKHGVDDRLSDLLQAHGQTGVVSRHYRNNPEAALPEKRKAIELFDRALAKALGEVTDTGNVLSISRRKKKNPDAMS
;
A
#
# COMPACT_ATOMS: atom_id res chain seq x y z
N MET A 1 80.63 -40.56 -11.72
CA MET A 1 79.63 -41.44 -12.39
C MET A 1 79.37 -40.93 -13.78
N THR A 2 79.62 -41.74 -14.78
CA THR A 2 79.24 -41.38 -16.17
C THR A 2 77.77 -41.53 -16.41
N GLU A 3 77.24 -40.92 -17.46
CA GLU A 3 75.81 -41.01 -17.82
C GLU A 3 75.45 -42.49 -18.08
N MET A 4 76.29 -43.28 -18.72
CA MET A 4 76.07 -44.70 -18.93
C MET A 4 75.96 -45.50 -17.65
N GLU A 5 76.80 -45.22 -16.66
CA GLU A 5 76.73 -45.82 -15.31
C GLU A 5 75.48 -45.46 -14.56
N ALA A 6 75.03 -44.21 -14.62
CA ALA A 6 73.83 -43.74 -13.96
C ALA A 6 72.59 -44.48 -14.48
N TYR A 7 72.40 -44.70 -15.72
CA TYR A 7 71.27 -45.46 -16.31
C TYR A 7 71.44 -47.00 -16.15
N ALA A 8 72.65 -47.49 -15.88
CA ALA A 8 72.97 -48.92 -15.69
C ALA A 8 72.94 -49.33 -14.17
N VAL A 9 72.51 -48.46 -13.25
CA VAL A 9 72.45 -48.75 -11.84
C VAL A 9 71.60 -49.99 -11.56
N LYS A 10 72.21 -51.02 -10.96
CA LYS A 10 71.55 -52.30 -10.62
C LYS A 10 70.76 -52.23 -9.29
N THR A 11 71.39 -51.65 -8.30
CA THR A 11 70.80 -51.50 -6.97
C THR A 11 70.93 -50.05 -6.47
N ARG A 12 72.10 -49.62 -6.09
CA ARG A 12 72.42 -48.26 -5.61
C ARG A 12 73.79 -47.82 -6.20
N GLN A 13 73.89 -46.54 -6.53
CA GLN A 13 75.12 -45.87 -6.86
C GLN A 13 75.10 -44.44 -6.33
N SER A 14 76.24 -43.91 -5.95
CA SER A 14 76.33 -42.56 -5.44
C SER A 14 77.55 -41.81 -5.94
N GLU A 15 77.43 -40.49 -6.04
CA GLU A 15 78.52 -39.59 -6.35
C GLU A 15 78.50 -38.37 -5.37
N PRO A 16 79.69 -37.80 -5.06
CA PRO A 16 79.71 -36.62 -4.23
C PRO A 16 79.08 -35.44 -4.94
N VAL A 17 78.40 -34.59 -4.21
CA VAL A 17 77.80 -33.33 -4.70
C VAL A 17 78.76 -32.19 -4.34
N GLY A 18 79.40 -31.61 -5.32
CA GLY A 18 80.37 -30.51 -5.13
C GLY A 18 81.64 -30.95 -4.39
N SER A 19 82.09 -30.16 -3.43
CA SER A 19 83.30 -30.42 -2.65
C SER A 19 83.02 -31.43 -1.49
N ARG A 20 84.12 -32.11 -1.06
CA ARG A 20 84.07 -33.15 -0.03
C ARG A 20 83.39 -32.71 1.24
N GLY A 21 82.35 -33.47 1.68
CA GLY A 21 81.56 -33.16 2.87
C GLY A 21 80.21 -32.45 2.65
N LYS A 22 79.84 -32.12 1.41
CA LYS A 22 78.63 -31.41 1.05
C LYS A 22 77.47 -32.32 0.62
N GLY A 23 77.44 -33.58 1.03
CA GLY A 23 76.45 -34.56 0.64
C GLY A 23 76.78 -35.39 -0.58
N THR A 24 75.90 -36.32 -0.94
CA THR A 24 76.03 -37.24 -2.04
C THR A 24 74.75 -37.33 -2.85
N LEU A 25 74.82 -37.37 -4.17
CA LEU A 25 73.74 -37.80 -5.06
C LEU A 25 73.69 -39.33 -4.99
N LEU A 26 72.56 -39.87 -4.58
CA LEU A 26 72.29 -41.31 -4.51
C LEU A 26 71.22 -41.67 -5.54
N LEU A 27 71.58 -42.59 -6.46
CA LEU A 27 70.66 -43.22 -7.38
C LEU A 27 70.32 -44.62 -6.87
N GLU A 28 69.04 -44.92 -6.78
CA GLU A 28 68.51 -46.21 -6.27
C GLU A 28 67.53 -46.78 -7.29
N ARG A 29 67.75 -48.01 -7.77
CA ARG A 29 66.79 -48.71 -8.60
C ARG A 29 65.67 -49.31 -7.72
N LYS A 30 64.47 -48.94 -7.99
CA LYS A 30 63.28 -49.49 -7.33
C LYS A 30 62.80 -50.78 -7.95
N ALA A 31 62.01 -51.57 -7.28
CA ALA A 31 61.47 -52.82 -7.79
C ALA A 31 60.65 -52.62 -9.11
N SER A 32 60.12 -51.46 -9.36
CA SER A 32 59.44 -51.05 -10.61
C SER A 32 60.42 -50.89 -11.79
N GLY A 33 61.71 -50.95 -11.55
CA GLY A 33 62.75 -50.68 -12.60
C GLY A 33 63.12 -49.19 -12.69
N ALA A 34 62.35 -48.27 -12.12
CA ALA A 34 62.66 -46.84 -12.11
C ALA A 34 63.91 -46.55 -11.25
N ILE A 35 64.72 -45.56 -11.65
CA ILE A 35 65.87 -45.12 -10.88
C ILE A 35 65.46 -43.81 -10.15
N GLN A 36 65.31 -43.90 -8.86
CA GLN A 36 64.98 -42.75 -8.03
C GLN A 36 66.26 -42.07 -7.56
N ALA A 37 66.32 -40.79 -7.71
CA ALA A 37 67.45 -39.97 -7.28
C ALA A 37 67.15 -39.32 -5.93
N TYR A 38 68.14 -39.23 -5.08
CA TYR A 38 68.11 -38.60 -3.79
C TYR A 38 69.35 -37.75 -3.56
N TYR A 39 69.15 -36.59 -2.89
CA TYR A 39 70.23 -35.92 -2.22
C TYR A 39 70.35 -36.56 -0.84
N ARG A 40 71.54 -36.98 -0.42
CA ARG A 40 71.78 -37.62 0.90
C ARG A 40 72.90 -36.93 1.62
N GLU A 41 72.66 -36.58 2.87
CA GLU A 41 73.67 -36.11 3.78
C GLU A 41 73.77 -37.07 4.97
N ARG A 42 74.95 -37.52 5.28
CA ARG A 42 75.24 -38.43 6.38
C ARG A 42 76.20 -37.76 7.32
N THR A 43 75.80 -37.62 8.57
CA THR A 43 76.58 -37.13 9.71
C THR A 43 76.78 -38.28 10.70
N SER A 44 77.52 -38.04 11.82
CA SER A 44 77.63 -38.99 12.92
C SER A 44 76.27 -39.41 13.50
N ASP A 45 75.32 -38.48 13.48
CA ASP A 45 74.06 -38.61 14.21
C ASP A 45 72.85 -38.76 13.31
N SER A 46 73.01 -38.58 11.99
CA SER A 46 71.87 -38.65 11.05
C SER A 46 72.24 -39.13 9.64
N ASP A 47 71.32 -39.86 9.04
CA ASP A 47 71.30 -40.23 7.62
C ASP A 47 70.00 -39.78 7.00
N LYS A 48 69.98 -38.58 6.43
CA LYS A 48 68.80 -37.96 5.82
C LYS A 48 68.86 -37.98 4.33
N ARG A 49 67.74 -38.22 3.68
CA ARG A 49 67.61 -38.27 2.21
C ARG A 49 66.45 -37.39 1.78
N LEU A 50 66.67 -36.61 0.73
CA LEU A 50 65.64 -35.82 0.05
C LEU A 50 65.47 -36.36 -1.38
N PRO A 51 64.28 -36.78 -1.79
CA PRO A 51 64.04 -37.22 -3.16
C PRO A 51 64.22 -36.05 -4.13
N LEU A 52 64.87 -36.31 -5.22
CA LEU A 52 65.10 -35.33 -6.31
C LEU A 52 64.29 -35.61 -7.58
N GLY A 53 63.64 -36.78 -7.63
CA GLY A 53 62.86 -37.22 -8.79
C GLY A 53 63.38 -38.49 -9.39
N THR A 54 62.76 -38.91 -10.46
CA THR A 54 63.11 -40.14 -11.20
C THR A 54 64.00 -39.84 -12.38
N LEU A 55 65.11 -40.59 -12.46
CA LEU A 55 66.07 -40.45 -13.55
C LEU A 55 65.51 -41.02 -14.88
N ALA A 56 65.40 -40.20 -15.91
CA ALA A 56 64.93 -40.58 -17.23
C ALA A 56 65.81 -39.98 -18.35
N LYS A 57 66.09 -40.77 -19.43
CA LYS A 57 66.81 -40.27 -20.59
C LYS A 57 66.10 -39.18 -21.38
N LYS A 58 64.77 -39.27 -21.37
CA LYS A 58 63.88 -38.28 -21.99
C LYS A 58 62.78 -37.99 -21.00
N PRO A 59 62.99 -36.99 -20.12
CA PRO A 59 62.02 -36.63 -19.11
C PRO A 59 60.68 -36.19 -19.73
N ARG A 60 59.54 -36.60 -19.16
CA ARG A 60 58.19 -36.19 -19.57
C ARG A 60 57.78 -34.95 -18.79
N VAL A 61 57.23 -33.98 -19.51
CA VAL A 61 56.75 -32.75 -18.94
C VAL A 61 55.56 -33.05 -17.96
N GLY A 62 55.56 -32.46 -16.78
CA GLY A 62 54.51 -32.65 -15.77
C GLY A 62 54.70 -33.92 -14.90
N THR A 63 55.81 -34.62 -15.01
CA THR A 63 56.17 -35.74 -14.12
C THR A 63 57.38 -35.36 -13.25
N ASP A 64 57.77 -36.23 -12.32
CA ASP A 64 58.97 -36.09 -11.48
C ASP A 64 60.25 -36.61 -12.22
N GLU A 65 60.14 -36.94 -13.52
CA GLU A 65 61.23 -37.41 -14.33
C GLU A 65 62.20 -36.25 -14.64
N GLN A 66 63.51 -36.50 -14.49
CA GLN A 66 64.57 -35.54 -14.77
C GLN A 66 65.75 -36.20 -15.48
N SER A 67 66.45 -35.41 -16.25
CA SER A 67 67.74 -35.85 -16.81
C SER A 67 68.84 -35.93 -15.73
N LEU A 68 69.92 -36.64 -15.98
CA LEU A 68 71.06 -36.73 -15.06
C LEU A 68 71.62 -35.35 -14.70
N ASP A 69 71.74 -34.46 -15.66
CA ASP A 69 72.22 -33.08 -15.42
C ASP A 69 71.24 -32.24 -14.65
N GLY A 70 69.92 -32.44 -14.89
CA GLY A 70 68.84 -31.79 -14.05
C GLY A 70 68.93 -32.21 -12.61
N ILE A 71 69.06 -33.54 -12.39
CA ILE A 71 69.19 -34.10 -11.03
C ILE A 71 70.47 -33.60 -10.33
N ARG A 72 71.59 -33.53 -11.05
CA ARG A 72 72.83 -32.97 -10.54
C ARG A 72 72.71 -31.48 -10.16
N GLY A 73 72.11 -30.71 -11.06
CA GLY A 73 71.83 -29.29 -10.77
C GLY A 73 71.03 -29.10 -9.53
N GLU A 74 69.94 -29.87 -9.38
CA GLU A 74 69.06 -29.81 -8.18
C GLU A 74 69.78 -30.32 -6.94
N ALA A 75 70.58 -31.40 -7.04
CA ALA A 75 71.38 -31.87 -5.92
C ALA A 75 72.40 -30.81 -5.42
N LEU A 76 73.03 -30.10 -6.38
CA LEU A 76 73.94 -29.01 -6.07
C LEU A 76 73.25 -27.83 -5.42
N ARG A 77 72.13 -27.44 -5.93
CA ARG A 77 71.27 -26.37 -5.35
C ARG A 77 70.91 -26.70 -3.88
N ILE A 78 70.38 -27.90 -3.63
CA ILE A 78 70.03 -28.38 -2.32
C ILE A 78 71.25 -28.45 -1.39
N SER A 79 72.40 -28.90 -1.89
CA SER A 79 73.68 -28.94 -1.15
C SER A 79 74.09 -27.56 -0.65
N VAL A 80 73.93 -26.51 -1.43
CA VAL A 80 74.25 -25.13 -1.07
C VAL A 80 73.26 -24.60 -0.04
N GLU A 81 71.95 -24.83 -0.25
CA GLU A 81 70.91 -24.38 0.63
C GLU A 81 70.96 -25.12 1.97
N ALA A 82 71.18 -26.43 1.98
CA ALA A 82 71.36 -27.21 3.18
C ALA A 82 72.60 -26.76 3.98
N ALA A 83 73.69 -26.47 3.31
CA ALA A 83 74.94 -25.98 3.97
C ALA A 83 74.66 -24.59 4.62
N ALA A 84 73.94 -23.70 3.94
CA ALA A 84 73.53 -22.40 4.47
C ALA A 84 72.58 -22.52 5.68
N ALA A 85 71.75 -23.53 5.68
CA ALA A 85 70.83 -23.81 6.80
C ALA A 85 71.50 -24.53 7.99
N GLY A 86 72.73 -24.97 7.85
CA GLY A 86 73.48 -25.74 8.88
C GLY A 86 73.16 -27.23 8.86
N GLY A 87 72.89 -27.78 7.68
CA GLY A 87 72.66 -29.19 7.39
C GLY A 87 71.25 -29.49 6.86
N ILE A 88 71.12 -30.66 6.21
CA ILE A 88 69.86 -31.07 5.55
C ILE A 88 68.70 -31.19 6.51
N ALA A 89 68.92 -31.56 7.78
CA ALA A 89 67.86 -31.71 8.74
C ALA A 89 67.17 -30.36 9.02
N LYS A 90 67.98 -29.30 9.23
CA LYS A 90 67.45 -27.93 9.44
C LYS A 90 66.83 -27.36 8.17
N TYR A 91 67.41 -27.67 7.02
CA TYR A 91 66.84 -27.28 5.72
C TYR A 91 65.44 -27.87 5.50
N LEU A 92 65.25 -29.18 5.77
CA LEU A 92 63.98 -29.86 5.67
C LEU A 92 62.93 -29.28 6.67
N GLU A 93 63.38 -28.97 7.88
CA GLU A 93 62.55 -28.31 8.90
C GLU A 93 62.07 -26.92 8.39
N HIS A 94 63.03 -26.14 7.88
CA HIS A 94 62.73 -24.82 7.33
C HIS A 94 61.69 -24.87 6.18
N ILE A 95 61.91 -25.81 5.20
CA ILE A 95 60.97 -26.03 4.10
C ILE A 95 59.59 -26.45 4.65
N SER A 96 59.57 -27.37 5.62
CA SER A 96 58.30 -27.83 6.17
C SER A 96 57.52 -26.69 6.84
N VAL A 97 58.21 -25.83 7.58
CA VAL A 97 57.60 -24.64 8.22
C VAL A 97 57.09 -23.67 7.12
N GLN A 98 57.88 -23.44 6.08
CA GLN A 98 57.43 -22.58 4.96
C GLN A 98 56.20 -23.15 4.25
N GLN A 99 56.19 -24.45 3.99
CA GLN A 99 55.05 -25.13 3.35
C GLN A 99 53.79 -25.05 4.20
N VAL A 100 53.89 -25.28 5.52
CA VAL A 100 52.78 -25.14 6.47
C VAL A 100 52.29 -23.71 6.48
N ALA A 101 53.19 -22.72 6.57
CA ALA A 101 52.83 -21.32 6.56
C ALA A 101 52.14 -20.90 5.24
N ALA A 102 52.68 -21.36 4.11
CA ALA A 102 52.08 -21.12 2.77
C ALA A 102 50.70 -21.79 2.63
N ALA A 103 50.55 -23.01 3.13
CA ALA A 103 49.25 -23.70 3.16
C ALA A 103 48.26 -22.98 4.03
N ALA A 104 48.68 -22.55 5.25
CA ALA A 104 47.84 -21.77 6.15
C ALA A 104 47.43 -20.42 5.52
N SER A 105 48.35 -19.72 4.86
CA SER A 105 48.04 -18.47 4.17
C SER A 105 47.05 -18.69 3.04
N ARG A 106 47.22 -19.72 2.21
CA ARG A 106 46.26 -20.06 1.14
C ARG A 106 44.88 -20.41 1.71
N ALA A 107 44.84 -21.19 2.79
CA ALA A 107 43.60 -21.54 3.46
C ALA A 107 42.90 -20.31 4.06
N ALA A 108 43.66 -19.39 4.66
CA ALA A 108 43.11 -18.14 5.18
C ALA A 108 42.56 -17.23 4.07
N THR A 109 43.28 -17.11 2.94
CA THR A 109 42.80 -16.35 1.77
C THR A 109 41.52 -16.98 1.20
N ALA A 110 41.49 -18.29 1.02
CA ALA A 110 40.30 -19.00 0.51
C ALA A 110 39.08 -18.85 1.48
N ALA A 111 39.33 -18.90 2.78
CA ALA A 111 38.28 -18.69 3.78
C ALA A 111 37.72 -17.24 3.75
N LEU A 112 38.58 -16.24 3.54
CA LEU A 112 38.15 -14.84 3.38
C LEU A 112 37.33 -14.64 2.10
N GLU A 113 37.80 -15.17 0.97
CA GLU A 113 37.06 -15.10 -0.29
C GLU A 113 35.70 -15.78 -0.23
N GLU A 114 35.64 -16.93 0.46
CA GLU A 114 34.36 -17.63 0.71
C GLU A 114 33.41 -16.83 1.60
N ALA A 115 33.92 -16.22 2.67
CA ALA A 115 33.15 -15.36 3.57
C ALA A 115 32.60 -14.14 2.81
N GLU A 116 33.42 -13.49 1.99
CA GLU A 116 32.98 -12.37 1.13
C GLU A 116 31.94 -12.81 0.10
N ARG A 117 32.09 -14.01 -0.47
CA ARG A 117 31.12 -14.57 -1.40
C ARG A 117 29.77 -14.81 -0.74
N LEU A 118 29.77 -15.41 0.44
CA LEU A 118 28.56 -15.67 1.23
C LEU A 118 27.87 -14.35 1.65
N GLU A 119 28.65 -13.37 2.07
CA GLU A 119 28.09 -12.05 2.44
C GLU A 119 27.47 -11.34 1.21
N ARG A 120 28.14 -11.36 0.06
CA ARG A 120 27.57 -10.83 -1.18
C ARG A 120 26.28 -11.54 -1.58
N PHE A 121 26.24 -12.87 -1.45
CA PHE A 121 25.04 -13.65 -1.73
C PHE A 121 23.91 -13.27 -0.78
N ARG A 122 24.17 -13.18 0.51
CA ARG A 122 23.21 -12.76 1.53
C ARG A 122 22.66 -11.35 1.27
N LEU A 123 23.54 -10.41 0.94
CA LEU A 123 23.12 -9.05 0.59
C LEU A 123 22.25 -9.02 -0.67
N ALA A 124 22.58 -9.84 -1.68
CA ALA A 124 21.79 -9.97 -2.88
C ALA A 124 20.39 -10.58 -2.61
N GLU A 125 20.29 -11.57 -1.74
CA GLU A 125 19.00 -12.14 -1.32
C GLU A 125 18.14 -11.11 -0.58
N ILE A 126 18.74 -10.36 0.37
CA ILE A 126 18.05 -9.28 1.07
C ILE A 126 17.54 -8.24 0.07
N GLU A 127 18.37 -7.85 -0.89
CA GLU A 127 17.98 -6.87 -1.92
C GLU A 127 16.90 -7.40 -2.86
N ALA A 128 16.96 -8.68 -3.23
CA ALA A 128 15.91 -9.33 -4.02
C ALA A 128 14.57 -9.39 -3.30
N ALA A 129 14.59 -9.61 -1.98
CA ALA A 129 13.39 -9.65 -1.15
C ALA A 129 12.76 -8.26 -0.95
N ARG A 130 13.45 -7.17 -1.25
CA ARG A 130 12.91 -5.81 -1.12
C ARG A 130 11.87 -5.51 -2.18
N GLY A 131 10.73 -5.05 -1.71
CA GLY A 131 9.61 -4.67 -2.55
C GLY A 131 9.82 -3.36 -3.29
N SER A 132 9.25 -3.28 -4.50
CA SER A 132 9.15 -2.05 -5.26
C SER A 132 8.09 -1.11 -4.67
N PHE A 133 8.00 0.11 -5.18
CA PHE A 133 6.92 1.03 -4.82
C PHE A 133 5.54 0.48 -5.24
N HIS A 134 5.48 -0.22 -6.37
CA HIS A 134 4.28 -0.93 -6.78
C HIS A 134 3.86 -2.00 -5.77
N ASP A 135 4.81 -2.82 -5.31
CA ASP A 135 4.55 -3.83 -4.30
C ASP A 135 4.05 -3.23 -2.98
N LEU A 136 4.64 -2.12 -2.55
CA LEU A 136 4.21 -1.38 -1.36
C LEU A 136 2.76 -0.91 -1.47
N PHE A 137 2.40 -0.33 -2.61
CA PHE A 137 1.04 0.18 -2.80
C PHE A 137 0.01 -0.94 -2.90
N LEU A 138 0.35 -2.06 -3.53
CA LEU A 138 -0.48 -3.27 -3.54
C LEU A 138 -0.67 -3.85 -2.14
N ASP A 139 0.40 -3.97 -1.35
CA ASP A 139 0.33 -4.45 0.03
C ASP A 139 -0.55 -3.54 0.89
N TYR A 140 -0.45 -2.22 0.68
CA TYR A 140 -1.36 -1.27 1.31
C TYR A 140 -2.81 -1.50 0.88
N ILE A 141 -3.11 -1.70 -0.41
CA ILE A 141 -4.45 -2.02 -0.90
C ILE A 141 -4.98 -3.28 -0.21
N GLU A 142 -4.20 -4.35 -0.15
CA GLU A 142 -4.60 -5.58 0.53
C GLU A 142 -4.89 -5.37 2.02
N SER A 143 -4.05 -4.59 2.71
CA SER A 143 -4.31 -4.22 4.10
C SER A 143 -5.64 -3.46 4.29
N ARG A 144 -6.07 -2.73 3.25
CA ARG A 144 -7.35 -2.01 3.23
C ARG A 144 -8.54 -2.89 2.90
N ARG A 145 -8.34 -3.99 2.16
CA ARG A 145 -9.40 -4.91 1.76
C ARG A 145 -10.17 -5.47 2.97
N VAL A 146 -9.46 -5.75 4.05
CA VAL A 146 -10.06 -6.23 5.31
C VAL A 146 -10.77 -5.12 6.09
N LYS A 147 -10.33 -3.86 5.94
CA LYS A 147 -10.70 -2.74 6.84
C LYS A 147 -11.57 -1.67 6.18
N ALA A 148 -11.70 -1.67 4.86
CA ALA A 148 -12.40 -0.63 4.12
C ALA A 148 -13.59 -1.18 3.34
N THR A 149 -14.49 -0.28 2.91
CA THR A 149 -15.58 -0.66 2.02
C THR A 149 -15.04 -1.03 0.63
N PRO A 150 -15.71 -1.93 -0.12
CA PRO A 150 -15.31 -2.31 -1.47
C PRO A 150 -15.08 -1.12 -2.42
N GLY A 151 -15.84 -0.04 -2.25
CA GLY A 151 -15.67 1.18 -3.05
C GLY A 151 -14.34 1.89 -2.82
N VAL A 152 -13.79 1.87 -1.61
CA VAL A 152 -12.47 2.44 -1.32
C VAL A 152 -11.37 1.61 -1.96
N VAL A 153 -11.49 0.29 -1.93
CA VAL A 153 -10.51 -0.62 -2.56
C VAL A 153 -10.49 -0.42 -4.08
N LYS A 154 -11.67 -0.42 -4.72
CA LYS A 154 -11.79 -0.13 -6.17
C LYS A 154 -11.21 1.23 -6.55
N GLU A 155 -11.39 2.25 -5.72
CA GLU A 155 -10.82 3.57 -5.96
C GLU A 155 -9.29 3.55 -5.85
N LEU A 156 -8.72 2.86 -4.86
CA LEU A 156 -7.26 2.71 -4.73
C LEU A 156 -6.66 1.94 -5.91
N GLU A 157 -7.31 0.86 -6.37
CA GLU A 157 -6.90 0.09 -7.56
C GLU A 157 -6.94 0.96 -8.81
N ARG A 158 -8.01 1.75 -8.98
CA ARG A 158 -8.13 2.70 -10.09
C ARG A 158 -7.02 3.76 -10.06
N LEU A 159 -6.75 4.35 -8.89
CA LEU A 159 -5.71 5.37 -8.72
C LEU A 159 -4.32 4.80 -8.97
N LEU A 160 -4.03 3.58 -8.49
CA LEU A 160 -2.79 2.89 -8.78
C LEU A 160 -2.60 2.75 -10.30
N LYS A 161 -3.61 2.27 -10.99
CA LYS A 161 -3.54 2.08 -12.45
C LYS A 161 -3.36 3.40 -13.20
N THR A 162 -4.30 4.35 -13.00
CA THR A 162 -4.44 5.53 -13.87
C THR A 162 -3.51 6.69 -13.53
N ASN A 163 -3.05 6.81 -12.28
CA ASN A 163 -2.22 7.94 -11.84
C ASN A 163 -0.78 7.53 -11.48
N MET A 164 -0.48 6.25 -11.38
CA MET A 164 0.84 5.77 -10.98
C MET A 164 1.43 4.80 -12.01
N GLN A 165 0.79 3.66 -12.22
CA GLN A 165 1.36 2.56 -13.00
C GLN A 165 1.46 2.89 -14.50
N GLU A 166 0.39 3.38 -15.11
CA GLU A 166 0.37 3.72 -16.54
C GLU A 166 1.25 4.94 -16.86
N PRO A 167 1.16 6.08 -16.10
CA PRO A 167 1.95 7.26 -16.42
C PRO A 167 3.42 7.19 -15.95
N HIS A 168 3.75 6.42 -14.90
CA HIS A 168 5.05 6.44 -14.23
C HIS A 168 5.59 5.02 -13.94
N PRO A 169 5.67 4.12 -14.95
CA PRO A 169 6.05 2.72 -14.74
C PRO A 169 7.47 2.55 -14.18
N GLU A 170 8.40 3.45 -14.50
CA GLU A 170 9.77 3.45 -13.97
C GLU A 170 9.79 3.76 -12.48
N VAL A 171 9.04 4.77 -12.02
CA VAL A 171 8.92 5.10 -10.59
C VAL A 171 8.31 3.93 -9.82
N MET A 172 7.31 3.27 -10.41
CA MET A 172 6.66 2.12 -9.79
C MET A 172 7.56 0.89 -9.64
N ARG A 173 8.58 0.73 -10.51
CA ARG A 173 9.57 -0.36 -10.41
C ARG A 173 10.68 -0.09 -9.41
N MET A 174 10.91 1.17 -9.03
CA MET A 174 11.93 1.52 -8.04
C MET A 174 11.66 0.80 -6.71
N LYS A 175 12.71 0.47 -5.97
CA LYS A 175 12.56 -0.04 -4.60
C LYS A 175 11.86 1.02 -3.75
N ALA A 176 10.92 0.60 -2.89
CA ALA A 176 10.12 1.53 -2.09
C ALA A 176 11.00 2.46 -1.22
N ARG A 177 12.11 1.95 -0.71
CA ARG A 177 13.09 2.72 0.08
C ARG A 177 13.78 3.85 -0.68
N ASP A 178 13.88 3.72 -2.02
CA ASP A 178 14.59 4.66 -2.87
C ASP A 178 13.67 5.80 -3.36
N ILE A 179 12.37 5.71 -3.05
CA ILE A 179 11.40 6.74 -3.38
C ILE A 179 11.64 7.97 -2.50
N ARG A 180 11.73 9.13 -3.15
CA ARG A 180 11.94 10.44 -2.53
C ARG A 180 10.77 11.37 -2.83
N ALA A 181 10.79 12.56 -2.24
CA ALA A 181 9.75 13.58 -2.42
C ALA A 181 9.58 14.02 -3.88
N ASP A 182 10.64 14.07 -4.67
CA ASP A 182 10.62 14.41 -6.10
C ASP A 182 9.83 13.38 -6.93
N HIS A 183 9.99 12.07 -6.64
CA HIS A 183 9.17 11.04 -7.26
C HIS A 183 7.69 11.15 -6.90
N ILE A 184 7.38 11.57 -5.67
CA ILE A 184 5.98 11.84 -5.26
C ILE A 184 5.43 13.05 -6.00
N LEU A 185 6.24 14.11 -6.18
CA LEU A 185 5.86 15.29 -6.99
C LEU A 185 5.62 14.93 -8.45
N THR A 186 6.42 14.03 -9.04
CA THR A 186 6.22 13.51 -10.40
C THR A 186 4.82 12.91 -10.59
N ILE A 187 4.28 12.24 -9.56
CA ILE A 187 2.93 11.68 -9.60
C ILE A 187 1.85 12.75 -9.37
N LEU A 188 2.10 13.71 -8.47
CA LEU A 188 1.07 14.66 -8.04
C LEU A 188 0.94 15.88 -8.97
N ASN A 189 2.03 16.37 -9.57
CA ASN A 189 2.01 17.56 -10.41
C ASN A 189 1.07 17.44 -11.62
N PRO A 190 1.05 16.33 -12.40
CA PRO A 190 0.11 16.21 -13.51
C PRO A 190 -1.36 16.25 -13.07
N ILE A 191 -1.66 15.74 -11.84
CA ILE A 191 -3.01 15.81 -11.29
C ILE A 191 -3.37 17.25 -10.92
N TRP A 192 -2.42 17.99 -10.37
CA TRP A 192 -2.57 19.39 -9.98
C TRP A 192 -2.73 20.30 -11.20
N GLU A 193 -1.86 20.17 -12.20
CA GLU A 193 -1.82 20.98 -13.42
C GLU A 193 -3.07 20.87 -14.27
N ARG A 194 -3.69 19.69 -14.35
CA ARG A 194 -5.00 19.52 -15.00
C ARG A 194 -6.18 20.10 -14.21
N GLY A 195 -5.93 20.86 -13.12
CA GLY A 195 -6.95 21.53 -12.31
C GLY A 195 -7.62 20.65 -11.25
N SER A 196 -7.26 19.37 -11.13
CA SER A 196 -7.90 18.43 -10.18
C SER A 196 -7.26 18.49 -8.79
N LYS A 197 -7.16 19.70 -8.22
CA LYS A 197 -6.42 19.99 -6.98
C LYS A 197 -6.87 19.17 -5.77
N VAL A 198 -8.18 18.98 -5.59
CA VAL A 198 -8.74 18.13 -4.52
C VAL A 198 -8.34 16.66 -4.69
N GLN A 199 -8.24 16.19 -5.94
CA GLN A 199 -7.79 14.83 -6.22
C GLN A 199 -6.29 14.68 -5.96
N ALA A 200 -5.46 15.70 -6.21
CA ALA A 200 -4.04 15.71 -5.88
C ALA A 200 -3.83 15.59 -4.36
N ASP A 201 -4.55 16.36 -3.54
CA ASP A 201 -4.49 16.25 -2.07
C ASP A 201 -4.96 14.87 -1.58
N ARG A 202 -6.04 14.35 -2.17
CA ARG A 202 -6.52 12.99 -1.85
C ARG A 202 -5.50 11.92 -2.23
N MET A 203 -4.89 12.04 -3.41
CA MET A 203 -3.83 11.13 -3.85
C MET A 203 -2.63 11.17 -2.92
N ARG A 204 -2.16 12.38 -2.54
CA ARG A 204 -1.12 12.55 -1.53
C ARG A 204 -1.47 11.84 -0.22
N SER A 205 -2.72 11.99 0.24
CA SER A 205 -3.18 11.33 1.47
C SER A 205 -3.10 9.80 1.38
N PHE A 206 -3.39 9.21 0.24
CA PHE A 206 -3.23 7.77 0.02
C PHE A 206 -1.75 7.35 -0.05
N LEU A 207 -0.90 8.15 -0.68
CA LEU A 207 0.54 7.91 -0.70
C LEU A 207 1.14 7.97 0.71
N VAL A 208 0.76 8.98 1.50
CA VAL A 208 1.18 9.06 2.92
C VAL A 208 0.73 7.83 3.69
N ALA A 209 -0.50 7.37 3.48
CA ALA A 209 -1.02 6.18 4.16
C ALA A 209 -0.30 4.89 3.72
N ALA A 210 0.05 4.76 2.43
CA ALA A 210 0.79 3.63 1.89
C ALA A 210 2.21 3.55 2.45
N PHE A 211 2.93 4.68 2.49
CA PHE A 211 4.27 4.72 3.11
C PHE A 211 4.25 4.50 4.62
N ASN A 212 3.24 5.04 5.34
CA ASN A 212 3.06 4.74 6.76
C ASN A 212 2.76 3.25 7.00
N HIS A 213 2.01 2.60 6.10
CA HIS A 213 1.84 1.16 6.13
C HIS A 213 3.17 0.44 5.94
N GLY A 214 3.99 0.86 4.97
CA GLY A 214 5.30 0.28 4.71
C GLY A 214 6.28 0.41 5.85
N LEU A 215 6.30 1.56 6.56
CA LEU A 215 7.14 1.79 7.74
C LEU A 215 6.89 0.79 8.88
N THR A 216 5.68 0.26 8.97
CA THR A 216 5.27 -0.67 10.03
C THR A 216 4.99 -2.09 9.51
N ALA A 217 5.02 -2.30 8.22
CA ALA A 217 4.59 -3.56 7.59
C ALA A 217 5.32 -4.79 8.13
N GLU A 218 6.63 -4.67 8.36
CA GLU A 218 7.48 -5.76 8.83
C GLU A 218 7.23 -6.13 10.30
N SER A 219 6.52 -5.27 11.05
CA SER A 219 6.18 -5.47 12.46
C SER A 219 4.72 -5.92 12.67
N VAL A 220 3.97 -6.19 11.59
CA VAL A 220 2.56 -6.59 11.69
C VAL A 220 2.44 -8.10 11.85
N VAL A 221 1.80 -8.54 12.93
CA VAL A 221 1.50 -9.95 13.19
C VAL A 221 0.48 -10.47 12.16
N GLY A 222 0.76 -11.64 11.56
CA GLY A 222 -0.13 -12.27 10.57
C GLY A 222 -0.06 -11.67 9.17
N ARG A 223 0.96 -10.87 8.85
CA ARG A 223 1.22 -10.38 7.51
C ARG A 223 1.58 -11.55 6.58
N SER A 224 0.91 -11.66 5.45
CA SER A 224 1.13 -12.72 4.46
C SER A 224 2.20 -12.39 3.42
N ASN A 225 2.53 -11.10 3.23
CA ASN A 225 3.50 -10.66 2.23
C ASN A 225 4.93 -10.82 2.76
N ALA A 226 5.77 -11.55 2.03
CA ALA A 226 7.18 -11.80 2.37
C ALA A 226 8.14 -10.64 1.99
N LYS A 227 7.68 -9.64 1.22
CA LYS A 227 8.52 -8.53 0.79
C LYS A 227 8.78 -7.54 1.93
N THR A 228 10.01 -7.06 2.02
CA THR A 228 10.44 -6.02 2.96
C THR A 228 10.55 -4.69 2.23
N TYR A 229 10.32 -3.59 2.92
CA TYR A 229 10.41 -2.26 2.32
C TYR A 229 11.58 -1.45 2.86
N SER A 230 12.05 -1.76 4.09
CA SER A 230 13.18 -1.10 4.76
C SER A 230 13.09 0.43 4.70
N LEU A 231 11.91 0.95 5.00
CA LEU A 231 11.63 2.40 4.99
C LEU A 231 12.08 3.02 6.32
N GLU A 232 12.78 4.14 6.24
CA GLU A 232 13.16 4.94 7.41
C GLU A 232 12.27 6.17 7.57
N ILE A 233 11.80 6.73 6.46
CA ILE A 233 10.98 7.95 6.42
C ILE A 233 9.81 7.77 5.46
N ASN A 234 8.82 8.64 5.59
CA ASN A 234 7.71 8.73 4.65
C ASN A 234 7.94 9.90 3.67
N PRO A 235 8.35 9.66 2.43
CA PRO A 235 8.64 10.72 1.47
C PRO A 235 7.39 11.51 1.07
N ALA A 236 6.21 10.89 1.07
CA ALA A 236 4.95 11.55 0.74
C ALA A 236 4.49 12.53 1.84
N ALA A 237 4.90 12.33 3.09
CA ALA A 237 4.61 13.26 4.18
C ALA A 237 5.35 14.59 4.03
N MET A 238 6.51 14.59 3.37
CA MET A 238 7.33 15.79 3.13
C MET A 238 6.74 16.69 2.05
N VAL A 239 5.91 16.14 1.15
CA VAL A 239 5.29 16.91 0.08
C VAL A 239 4.08 17.67 0.62
N LYS A 240 4.01 18.96 0.34
CA LYS A 240 2.86 19.80 0.69
C LYS A 240 1.96 19.97 -0.54
N VAL A 241 0.66 19.89 -0.30
CA VAL A 241 -0.36 20.27 -1.28
C VAL A 241 -1.21 21.35 -0.63
N ASP A 242 -1.35 22.48 -1.29
CA ASP A 242 -2.17 23.57 -0.76
C ASP A 242 -3.63 23.14 -0.69
N LYS A 243 -4.25 23.39 0.45
CA LYS A 243 -5.68 23.12 0.61
C LYS A 243 -6.48 24.14 -0.20
N VAL A 244 -7.00 23.67 -1.31
CA VAL A 244 -7.78 24.51 -2.24
C VAL A 244 -9.30 24.37 -2.01
N SER A 245 -9.74 23.43 -1.19
CA SER A 245 -11.16 23.24 -0.90
C SER A 245 -11.64 24.27 0.12
N ALA A 246 -12.21 25.36 -0.36
CA ALA A 246 -13.13 26.12 0.45
C ALA A 246 -14.38 25.28 0.74
N PRO A 247 -15.00 25.38 1.93
CA PRO A 247 -16.28 24.76 2.19
C PRO A 247 -17.29 25.24 1.13
N VAL A 248 -17.90 24.30 0.41
CA VAL A 248 -18.98 24.66 -0.51
C VAL A 248 -20.23 24.86 0.35
N GLU A 249 -20.69 26.12 0.48
CA GLU A 249 -21.85 26.51 1.25
C GLU A 249 -23.12 26.65 0.39
N ARG A 250 -23.14 26.02 -0.80
CA ARG A 250 -24.26 26.12 -1.74
C ARG A 250 -25.51 25.45 -1.16
N ALA A 251 -26.57 26.22 -1.03
CA ALA A 251 -27.96 25.77 -0.86
C ALA A 251 -28.84 26.50 -1.86
N LEU A 252 -29.91 25.90 -2.28
CA LEU A 252 -30.87 26.51 -3.19
C LEU A 252 -31.74 27.52 -2.42
N SER A 253 -31.99 28.67 -3.03
CA SER A 253 -33.03 29.58 -2.54
C SER A 253 -34.43 28.96 -2.72
N ASP A 254 -35.42 29.53 -2.06
CA ASP A 254 -36.80 29.05 -2.19
C ASP A 254 -37.27 29.05 -3.66
N ALA A 255 -36.91 30.09 -4.43
CA ALA A 255 -37.23 30.17 -5.85
C ALA A 255 -36.53 29.11 -6.69
N GLU A 256 -35.24 28.85 -6.42
CA GLU A 256 -34.48 27.79 -7.10
C GLU A 256 -35.00 26.39 -6.74
N LEU A 257 -35.34 26.18 -5.48
CA LEU A 257 -35.92 24.93 -5.01
C LEU A 257 -37.28 24.66 -5.67
N LYS A 258 -38.13 25.68 -5.74
CA LYS A 258 -39.43 25.62 -6.41
C LYS A 258 -39.25 25.30 -7.90
N GLN A 259 -38.38 26.03 -8.59
CA GLN A 259 -38.10 25.83 -10.01
C GLN A 259 -37.63 24.40 -10.29
N PHE A 260 -36.69 23.89 -9.47
CA PHE A 260 -36.19 22.50 -9.58
C PHE A 260 -37.34 21.50 -9.32
N TRP A 261 -38.11 21.69 -8.26
CA TRP A 261 -39.22 20.81 -7.88
C TRP A 261 -40.26 20.67 -8.98
N GLU A 262 -40.66 21.79 -9.60
CA GLU A 262 -41.71 21.84 -10.60
C GLU A 262 -41.25 21.27 -11.96
N THR A 263 -39.98 21.45 -12.31
CA THR A 263 -39.49 21.19 -13.67
C THR A 263 -38.60 19.98 -13.82
N VAL A 264 -38.07 19.39 -12.73
CA VAL A 264 -37.17 18.24 -12.83
C VAL A 264 -37.79 17.03 -13.53
N GLN A 265 -39.11 16.85 -13.43
CA GLN A 265 -39.84 15.75 -14.05
C GLN A 265 -40.09 15.97 -15.54
N SER A 266 -40.04 17.24 -15.99
CA SER A 266 -40.29 17.64 -17.39
C SER A 266 -38.97 17.89 -18.13
N THR A 267 -37.83 17.57 -17.53
CA THR A 267 -36.50 17.77 -18.14
C THR A 267 -36.12 16.56 -18.97
N ASP A 268 -35.77 16.79 -20.22
CA ASP A 268 -35.31 15.75 -21.15
C ASP A 268 -34.06 15.03 -20.56
N GLY A 269 -34.00 13.73 -20.71
CA GLY A 269 -32.91 12.90 -20.15
C GLY A 269 -33.12 12.48 -18.69
N ILE A 270 -34.05 13.06 -17.96
CA ILE A 270 -34.37 12.68 -16.58
C ILE A 270 -35.61 11.79 -16.55
N GLY A 271 -35.40 10.51 -16.27
CA GLY A 271 -36.51 9.56 -16.14
C GLY A 271 -37.41 9.84 -14.93
N PRO A 272 -38.69 9.43 -14.97
CA PRO A 272 -39.69 9.76 -13.95
C PRO A 272 -39.26 9.30 -12.53
N VAL A 273 -38.69 8.12 -12.41
CA VAL A 273 -38.22 7.59 -11.10
C VAL A 273 -37.05 8.40 -10.55
N MET A 274 -36.16 8.94 -11.40
CA MET A 274 -35.07 9.81 -10.96
C MET A 274 -35.62 11.16 -10.46
N ALA A 275 -36.57 11.74 -11.15
CA ALA A 275 -37.25 12.97 -10.71
C ALA A 275 -37.96 12.76 -9.36
N LEU A 276 -38.66 11.63 -9.22
CA LEU A 276 -39.31 11.25 -7.94
C LEU A 276 -38.30 11.02 -6.82
N LEU A 277 -37.11 10.47 -7.11
CA LEU A 277 -36.03 10.33 -6.13
C LEU A 277 -35.62 11.71 -5.57
N PHE A 278 -35.41 12.72 -6.42
CA PHE A 278 -35.08 14.05 -5.94
C PHE A 278 -36.18 14.66 -5.08
N LYS A 279 -37.44 14.54 -5.53
CA LYS A 279 -38.60 14.99 -4.74
C LYS A 279 -38.70 14.25 -3.40
N PHE A 280 -38.40 12.95 -3.36
CA PHE A 280 -38.39 12.16 -2.15
C PHE A 280 -37.25 12.57 -1.20
N VAL A 281 -36.04 12.80 -1.74
CA VAL A 281 -34.90 13.33 -0.96
C VAL A 281 -35.28 14.63 -0.26
N ILE A 282 -35.90 15.55 -0.99
CA ILE A 282 -36.36 16.83 -0.46
C ILE A 282 -37.45 16.60 0.59
N SER A 283 -38.49 15.83 0.29
CA SER A 283 -39.63 15.58 1.20
C SER A 283 -39.26 14.85 2.47
N THR A 284 -38.12 14.15 2.52
CA THR A 284 -37.63 13.46 3.72
C THR A 284 -36.60 14.28 4.52
N GLY A 285 -36.56 15.61 4.31
CA GLY A 285 -35.63 16.50 4.99
C GLY A 285 -34.16 16.32 4.54
N GLY A 286 -33.91 15.89 3.30
CA GLY A 286 -32.58 15.81 2.73
C GLY A 286 -31.82 14.56 3.14
N GLN A 287 -32.41 13.38 3.07
CA GLN A 287 -31.71 12.13 3.31
C GLN A 287 -30.56 11.91 2.29
N ARG A 288 -29.53 11.14 2.69
CA ARG A 288 -28.43 10.85 1.77
C ARG A 288 -28.91 9.98 0.62
N ILE A 289 -28.80 10.48 -0.60
CA ILE A 289 -29.24 9.78 -1.82
C ILE A 289 -28.68 8.37 -1.91
N LYS A 290 -27.41 8.19 -1.59
CA LYS A 290 -26.79 6.85 -1.58
C LYS A 290 -27.57 5.87 -0.70
N ASN A 291 -27.98 6.28 0.50
CA ASN A 291 -28.70 5.38 1.42
C ASN A 291 -30.11 5.07 0.91
N LEU A 292 -30.74 6.00 0.19
CA LEU A 292 -32.04 5.78 -0.43
C LEU A 292 -31.95 4.82 -1.62
N ILE A 293 -30.95 4.99 -2.48
CA ILE A 293 -30.72 4.11 -3.64
C ILE A 293 -30.47 2.66 -3.19
N GLU A 294 -29.84 2.46 -2.03
CA GLU A 294 -29.54 1.13 -1.49
C GLU A 294 -30.74 0.43 -0.84
N THR A 295 -31.92 1.09 -0.73
CA THR A 295 -33.13 0.50 -0.14
C THR A 295 -33.85 -0.45 -1.09
N THR A 296 -34.54 -1.41 -0.49
CA THR A 296 -35.52 -2.29 -1.11
C THR A 296 -36.93 -1.90 -0.68
N TRP A 297 -37.98 -2.47 -1.30
CA TRP A 297 -39.36 -2.23 -0.86
C TRP A 297 -39.61 -2.69 0.58
N GLY A 298 -38.88 -3.70 1.07
CA GLY A 298 -38.96 -4.18 2.45
C GLY A 298 -38.50 -3.16 3.51
N ASP A 299 -37.78 -2.12 3.09
CA ASP A 299 -37.32 -1.06 3.99
C ASP A 299 -38.38 0.05 4.21
N TYR A 300 -39.51 0.01 3.46
CA TYR A 300 -40.59 0.99 3.52
C TYR A 300 -41.85 0.39 4.18
N ASP A 301 -42.29 1.03 5.22
CA ASP A 301 -43.61 0.81 5.80
C ASP A 301 -44.46 2.07 5.54
N LEU A 302 -45.28 1.99 4.47
CA LEU A 302 -46.09 3.14 4.03
C LEU A 302 -47.32 3.33 4.90
N ASP A 303 -47.76 2.29 5.62
CA ASP A 303 -48.88 2.36 6.56
C ASP A 303 -48.43 3.00 7.88
N ALA A 304 -47.30 2.61 8.42
CA ALA A 304 -46.63 3.28 9.52
C ALA A 304 -46.02 4.63 9.13
N GLY A 305 -45.89 4.93 7.82
CA GLY A 305 -45.25 6.15 7.31
C GLY A 305 -43.79 6.25 7.72
N THR A 306 -42.98 5.21 7.42
CA THR A 306 -41.57 5.19 7.76
C THR A 306 -40.72 4.53 6.67
N VAL A 307 -39.42 4.86 6.64
CA VAL A 307 -38.38 4.15 5.88
C VAL A 307 -37.16 3.87 6.76
N LEU A 308 -36.65 2.66 6.70
CA LEU A 308 -35.43 2.25 7.38
C LEU A 308 -34.22 2.43 6.49
N LEU A 309 -33.32 3.33 6.85
CA LEU A 309 -32.05 3.57 6.15
C LEU A 309 -30.89 2.98 6.94
N ILE A 310 -29.93 2.40 6.24
CA ILE A 310 -28.72 1.87 6.86
C ILE A 310 -27.55 2.82 6.60
N HIS A 311 -27.08 3.48 7.65
CA HIS A 311 -25.91 4.33 7.59
C HIS A 311 -24.67 3.50 7.86
N ARG A 312 -23.87 3.26 6.82
CA ARG A 312 -22.58 2.55 6.92
C ARG A 312 -21.45 3.56 7.04
N LYS A 313 -20.79 3.59 8.21
CA LYS A 313 -19.61 4.44 8.43
C LYS A 313 -18.48 3.57 8.98
N GLY A 314 -17.42 3.39 8.18
CA GLY A 314 -16.21 2.70 8.63
C GLY A 314 -15.23 3.67 9.30
N ARG A 315 -14.70 3.30 10.47
CA ARG A 315 -13.53 3.92 11.10
C ARG A 315 -12.75 2.82 11.83
N GLY A 316 -11.44 2.75 11.58
CA GLY A 316 -10.57 1.83 12.33
C GLY A 316 -10.82 0.34 12.08
N GLY A 317 -11.22 -0.06 10.87
CA GLY A 317 -11.36 -1.49 10.50
C GLY A 317 -12.73 -2.12 10.77
N GLN A 318 -13.64 -1.41 11.43
CA GLN A 318 -15.01 -1.88 11.61
C GLN A 318 -16.00 -1.01 10.83
N THR A 319 -16.74 -1.63 9.91
CA THR A 319 -17.88 -0.99 9.26
C THR A 319 -19.06 -1.06 10.22
N MET A 320 -19.31 0.02 10.93
CA MET A 320 -20.53 0.10 11.76
C MET A 320 -21.71 0.45 10.87
N SER A 321 -22.69 -0.43 10.78
CA SER A 321 -23.99 -0.13 10.21
C SER A 321 -24.89 0.41 11.32
N ARG A 322 -25.57 1.52 11.04
CA ARG A 322 -26.54 2.14 11.98
C ARG A 322 -27.89 2.22 11.32
N PRO A 323 -28.91 1.57 11.88
CA PRO A 323 -30.26 1.73 11.42
C PRO A 323 -30.73 3.17 11.73
N HIS A 324 -31.38 3.80 10.77
CA HIS A 324 -31.94 5.13 10.87
C HIS A 324 -33.35 5.12 10.33
N LEU A 325 -34.32 5.01 11.23
CA LEU A 325 -35.74 5.08 10.88
C LEU A 325 -36.11 6.54 10.63
N VAL A 326 -36.61 6.82 9.42
CA VAL A 326 -37.03 8.15 8.97
C VAL A 326 -38.54 8.17 8.83
N PRO A 327 -39.28 9.09 9.50
CA PRO A 327 -40.69 9.26 9.27
C PRO A 327 -40.94 9.93 7.91
N LEU A 328 -42.01 9.54 7.27
CA LEU A 328 -42.45 10.08 5.98
C LEU A 328 -43.62 11.03 6.20
N SER A 329 -43.58 12.22 5.58
CA SER A 329 -44.76 13.09 5.45
C SER A 329 -45.74 12.51 4.43
N ASP A 330 -46.97 13.00 4.42
CA ASP A 330 -47.97 12.59 3.39
C ASP A 330 -47.49 12.83 1.99
N ARG A 331 -46.70 13.89 1.77
CA ARG A 331 -46.03 14.18 0.49
C ARG A 331 -45.04 13.07 0.11
N ALA A 332 -44.22 12.65 1.06
CA ALA A 332 -43.23 11.57 0.82
C ALA A 332 -43.95 10.24 0.55
N ILE A 333 -45.01 9.93 1.25
CA ILE A 333 -45.85 8.74 1.04
C ILE A 333 -46.49 8.78 -0.35
N ALA A 334 -47.04 9.93 -0.78
CA ALA A 334 -47.63 10.10 -2.10
C ALA A 334 -46.56 9.87 -3.24
N ILE A 335 -45.33 10.36 -3.05
CA ILE A 335 -44.24 10.09 -3.98
C ILE A 335 -43.92 8.59 -4.02
N MET A 336 -43.84 7.89 -2.91
CA MET A 336 -43.55 6.46 -2.88
C MET A 336 -44.68 5.63 -3.52
N ARG A 337 -45.93 6.07 -3.41
CA ARG A 337 -47.04 5.42 -4.13
C ARG A 337 -46.83 5.53 -5.67
N GLN A 338 -46.46 6.72 -6.19
CA GLN A 338 -46.14 6.90 -7.59
C GLN A 338 -44.95 6.02 -8.04
N VAL A 339 -43.90 5.94 -7.20
CA VAL A 339 -42.77 5.04 -7.47
C VAL A 339 -43.23 3.58 -7.51
N ARG A 340 -44.19 3.19 -6.64
CA ARG A 340 -44.70 1.82 -6.59
C ARG A 340 -45.54 1.48 -7.85
N GLU A 341 -46.26 2.44 -8.41
CA GLU A 341 -46.96 2.25 -9.70
C GLU A 341 -45.99 1.95 -10.84
N ILE A 342 -44.77 2.52 -10.81
CA ILE A 342 -43.78 2.34 -11.88
C ILE A 342 -42.89 1.09 -11.62
N ASN A 343 -42.45 0.89 -10.37
CA ASN A 343 -41.41 -0.08 -10.00
C ASN A 343 -41.86 -1.10 -8.94
N GLY A 344 -43.18 -1.23 -8.70
CA GLY A 344 -43.70 -2.12 -7.66
C GLY A 344 -43.30 -3.57 -7.81
N ASP A 345 -43.13 -4.03 -9.06
CA ASP A 345 -42.75 -5.41 -9.39
C ASP A 345 -41.22 -5.65 -9.33
N HIS A 346 -40.44 -4.59 -9.09
CA HIS A 346 -38.97 -4.69 -9.00
C HIS A 346 -38.53 -4.79 -7.52
N PRO A 347 -37.36 -5.41 -7.27
CA PRO A 347 -36.83 -5.52 -5.89
C PRO A 347 -36.49 -4.16 -5.27
N TRP A 348 -36.15 -3.17 -6.09
CA TRP A 348 -35.72 -1.84 -5.67
C TRP A 348 -36.70 -0.76 -6.16
N PRO A 349 -37.10 0.17 -5.30
CA PRO A 349 -37.90 1.32 -5.75
C PRO A 349 -37.10 2.23 -6.70
N TRP A 350 -35.81 2.44 -6.44
CA TRP A 350 -34.96 3.37 -7.15
C TRP A 350 -34.14 2.66 -8.23
N THR A 351 -34.79 2.26 -9.29
CA THR A 351 -34.20 1.54 -10.44
C THR A 351 -34.81 2.06 -11.76
N THR A 352 -34.05 1.85 -12.87
CA THR A 352 -34.57 2.14 -14.22
C THR A 352 -35.16 0.89 -14.85
N HIS A 353 -34.55 -0.27 -14.63
CA HIS A 353 -34.88 -1.51 -15.35
C HIS A 353 -35.11 -2.72 -14.44
N GLY A 354 -35.16 -2.55 -13.13
CA GLY A 354 -35.35 -3.61 -12.16
C GLY A 354 -34.19 -4.60 -11.99
N LYS A 355 -33.12 -4.49 -12.77
CA LYS A 355 -31.96 -5.40 -12.70
C LYS A 355 -31.00 -5.03 -11.60
N GLN A 356 -30.90 -3.75 -11.28
CA GLN A 356 -30.07 -3.18 -10.22
C GLN A 356 -30.60 -1.81 -9.81
N PRO A 357 -30.27 -1.32 -8.60
CA PRO A 357 -30.60 0.03 -8.19
C PRO A 357 -29.84 1.06 -9.05
N PHE A 358 -30.21 2.33 -8.98
CA PHE A 358 -29.47 3.40 -9.63
C PHE A 358 -27.97 3.37 -9.25
N VAL A 359 -27.12 3.69 -10.22
CA VAL A 359 -25.70 3.93 -9.94
C VAL A 359 -25.57 5.24 -9.17
N ILE A 360 -24.66 5.29 -8.19
CA ILE A 360 -24.48 6.44 -7.28
C ILE A 360 -24.17 7.75 -8.02
N SER A 361 -23.57 7.67 -9.21
CA SER A 361 -23.29 8.85 -10.05
C SER A 361 -24.51 9.35 -10.84
N SER A 362 -25.53 8.51 -11.08
CA SER A 362 -26.69 8.88 -11.88
C SER A 362 -27.42 10.14 -11.42
N PRO A 363 -27.68 10.36 -10.11
CA PRO A 363 -28.25 11.62 -9.65
C PRO A 363 -27.38 12.84 -9.95
N THR A 364 -26.05 12.70 -9.98
CA THR A 364 -25.16 13.82 -10.30
C THR A 364 -25.26 14.21 -11.77
N HIS A 365 -25.34 13.21 -12.66
CA HIS A 365 -25.57 13.47 -14.09
C HIS A 365 -26.95 14.10 -14.33
N ALA A 366 -27.99 13.56 -13.71
CA ALA A 366 -29.33 14.12 -13.84
C ALA A 366 -29.45 15.59 -13.35
N VAL A 367 -28.74 15.98 -12.28
CA VAL A 367 -28.66 17.39 -11.87
C VAL A 367 -27.90 18.23 -12.91
N ALA A 368 -26.82 17.69 -13.51
CA ALA A 368 -26.11 18.39 -14.58
C ALA A 368 -27.01 18.60 -15.81
N ASP A 369 -27.74 17.55 -16.24
CA ASP A 369 -28.69 17.62 -17.35
C ASP A 369 -29.80 18.67 -17.09
N TRP A 370 -30.30 18.73 -15.84
CA TRP A 370 -31.27 19.77 -15.47
C TRP A 370 -30.66 21.17 -15.52
N LEU A 371 -29.43 21.36 -15.03
CA LEU A 371 -28.70 22.64 -15.06
C LEU A 371 -28.38 23.12 -16.49
N ASP A 372 -28.26 22.20 -17.43
CA ASP A 372 -28.03 22.52 -18.84
C ASP A 372 -29.36 22.71 -19.64
N SER A 373 -30.50 22.41 -19.02
CA SER A 373 -31.81 22.58 -19.64
C SER A 373 -32.32 24.02 -19.59
N LYS A 374 -33.34 24.31 -20.38
CA LYS A 374 -34.08 25.59 -20.36
C LYS A 374 -34.76 25.88 -19.02
N HIS A 375 -34.92 24.87 -18.17
CA HIS A 375 -35.59 25.00 -16.87
C HIS A 375 -34.69 25.61 -15.78
N ALA A 376 -33.37 25.63 -15.97
CA ALA A 376 -32.42 26.17 -15.00
C ALA A 376 -32.27 27.71 -15.10
N LEU A 377 -33.36 28.42 -15.29
CA LEU A 377 -33.41 29.88 -15.43
C LEU A 377 -34.42 30.45 -14.45
N ILE A 378 -34.08 31.54 -13.75
CA ILE A 378 -34.99 32.35 -12.94
C ILE A 378 -34.83 33.79 -13.40
N ALA A 379 -35.92 34.43 -13.81
CA ALA A 379 -35.91 35.80 -14.33
C ALA A 379 -34.82 36.05 -15.42
N GLY A 380 -34.54 35.05 -16.25
CA GLY A 380 -33.51 35.12 -17.29
C GLY A 380 -32.08 34.84 -16.86
N ALA A 381 -31.81 34.70 -15.55
CA ALA A 381 -30.50 34.36 -15.03
C ALA A 381 -30.34 32.84 -14.84
N LYS A 382 -29.18 32.29 -15.24
CA LYS A 382 -28.89 30.88 -15.04
C LYS A 382 -28.70 30.58 -13.54
N ILE A 383 -29.35 29.52 -13.06
CA ILE A 383 -29.19 29.05 -11.70
C ILE A 383 -27.74 28.59 -11.50
N PRO A 384 -27.05 29.05 -10.44
CA PRO A 384 -25.71 28.58 -10.13
C PRO A 384 -25.63 27.09 -9.91
N THR A 385 -24.52 26.48 -10.30
CA THR A 385 -24.31 25.03 -10.22
C THR A 385 -24.50 24.51 -8.78
N PHE A 386 -25.13 23.35 -8.67
CA PHE A 386 -25.29 22.64 -7.43
C PHE A 386 -25.17 21.12 -7.68
N SER A 387 -24.96 20.37 -6.64
CA SER A 387 -24.91 18.92 -6.64
C SER A 387 -26.08 18.31 -5.89
N PRO A 388 -26.39 17.01 -6.06
CA PRO A 388 -27.40 16.33 -5.26
C PRO A 388 -27.21 16.46 -3.75
N ARG A 389 -25.95 16.64 -3.31
CA ARG A 389 -25.64 16.87 -1.87
C ARG A 389 -26.13 18.22 -1.37
N ASP A 390 -26.23 19.19 -2.25
CA ASP A 390 -26.67 20.54 -1.90
C ASP A 390 -28.17 20.60 -1.64
N LEU A 391 -28.98 19.66 -2.20
CA LEU A 391 -30.38 19.48 -1.80
C LEU A 391 -30.51 19.21 -0.29
N ARG A 392 -29.60 18.42 0.28
CA ARG A 392 -29.59 18.16 1.71
C ARG A 392 -29.25 19.42 2.52
N ARG A 393 -28.28 20.23 2.05
CA ARG A 393 -27.95 21.52 2.66
C ARG A 393 -29.13 22.48 2.57
N THR A 394 -29.82 22.50 1.44
CA THR A 394 -31.05 23.27 1.24
C THR A 394 -32.10 22.90 2.28
N CYS A 395 -32.35 21.61 2.50
CA CYS A 395 -33.30 21.16 3.52
C CYS A 395 -32.86 21.59 4.94
N THR A 396 -31.55 21.52 5.26
CA THR A 396 -31.03 21.99 6.56
C THR A 396 -31.29 23.48 6.74
N GLN A 397 -30.93 24.30 5.73
CA GLN A 397 -31.16 25.75 5.81
C GLN A 397 -32.64 26.11 5.87
N LEU A 398 -33.47 25.37 5.13
CA LEU A 398 -34.94 25.56 5.20
C LEU A 398 -35.49 25.26 6.60
N MET A 399 -35.03 24.19 7.24
CA MET A 399 -35.38 23.89 8.64
C MET A 399 -34.94 25.01 9.57
N GLN A 400 -33.72 25.50 9.49
CA GLN A 400 -33.18 26.61 10.28
C GLN A 400 -33.98 27.91 10.07
N LYS A 401 -34.24 28.26 8.80
CA LYS A 401 -35.02 29.47 8.42
C LYS A 401 -36.43 29.48 9.04
N HIS A 402 -37.02 28.30 9.20
CA HIS A 402 -38.39 28.15 9.75
C HIS A 402 -38.41 27.70 11.23
N GLY A 403 -37.29 27.85 11.95
CA GLY A 403 -37.22 27.68 13.40
C GLY A 403 -37.33 26.23 13.87
N VAL A 404 -37.00 25.26 13.01
CA VAL A 404 -36.80 23.89 13.45
C VAL A 404 -35.50 23.83 14.26
N ASP A 405 -35.59 23.31 15.47
CA ASP A 405 -34.45 23.17 16.37
C ASP A 405 -33.32 22.37 15.73
N ASP A 406 -32.06 22.83 15.87
CA ASP A 406 -30.92 22.20 15.27
C ASP A 406 -30.77 20.74 15.70
N ARG A 407 -31.11 20.42 16.97
CA ARG A 407 -31.09 19.03 17.45
C ARG A 407 -32.09 18.15 16.72
N LEU A 408 -33.27 18.67 16.40
CA LEU A 408 -34.31 17.95 15.65
C LEU A 408 -33.87 17.77 14.18
N SER A 409 -33.26 18.79 13.59
CA SER A 409 -32.68 18.73 12.24
C SER A 409 -31.57 17.68 12.15
N ASP A 410 -30.62 17.70 13.09
CA ASP A 410 -29.55 16.72 13.20
C ASP A 410 -30.07 15.29 13.41
N LEU A 411 -31.11 15.14 14.23
CA LEU A 411 -31.74 13.86 14.50
C LEU A 411 -32.44 13.31 13.25
N LEU A 412 -33.18 14.14 12.50
CA LEU A 412 -33.84 13.77 11.26
C LEU A 412 -32.83 13.39 10.17
N GLN A 413 -31.73 14.11 10.07
CA GLN A 413 -30.70 13.88 9.08
C GLN A 413 -29.60 12.89 9.53
N ALA A 414 -29.64 12.35 10.74
CA ALA A 414 -28.61 11.55 11.37
C ALA A 414 -27.22 12.24 11.32
N HIS A 415 -27.15 13.52 11.69
CA HIS A 415 -25.92 14.27 11.88
C HIS A 415 -25.38 14.09 13.30
N GLY A 416 -24.06 14.31 13.50
CA GLY A 416 -23.46 14.51 14.83
C GLY A 416 -23.46 13.31 15.79
N GLN A 417 -24.16 12.22 15.50
CA GLN A 417 -24.33 11.09 16.41
C GLN A 417 -23.11 10.17 16.50
N THR A 418 -21.93 10.72 16.86
CA THR A 418 -20.66 9.98 16.88
C THR A 418 -20.13 9.60 18.26
N GLY A 419 -20.77 10.05 19.35
CA GLY A 419 -20.34 9.78 20.73
C GLY A 419 -20.56 8.34 21.20
N VAL A 420 -19.88 7.95 22.29
CA VAL A 420 -20.02 6.63 22.94
C VAL A 420 -21.47 6.37 23.37
N VAL A 421 -22.16 7.39 23.89
CA VAL A 421 -23.57 7.32 24.29
C VAL A 421 -24.49 7.00 23.11
N SER A 422 -24.25 7.61 21.93
CA SER A 422 -25.00 7.28 20.72
C SER A 422 -24.71 5.87 20.20
N ARG A 423 -23.51 5.33 20.46
CA ARG A 423 -23.13 4.00 19.97
C ARG A 423 -23.71 2.87 20.80
N HIS A 424 -23.78 3.01 22.11
CA HIS A 424 -24.10 1.92 23.02
C HIS A 424 -25.48 2.02 23.66
N TYR A 425 -26.03 3.25 23.79
CA TYR A 425 -27.31 3.48 24.53
C TYR A 425 -28.45 3.98 23.65
N ARG A 426 -28.21 4.38 22.38
CA ARG A 426 -29.26 4.87 21.46
C ARG A 426 -29.35 4.03 20.18
N ASN A 427 -29.30 2.71 20.33
CA ASN A 427 -29.36 1.79 19.20
C ASN A 427 -30.80 1.45 18.76
N ASN A 428 -31.82 1.87 19.51
CA ASN A 428 -33.21 1.69 19.10
C ASN A 428 -33.61 2.82 18.13
N PRO A 429 -33.79 2.53 16.82
CA PRO A 429 -34.19 3.53 15.84
C PRO A 429 -35.56 4.11 16.06
N GLU A 430 -36.44 3.39 16.79
CA GLU A 430 -37.83 3.81 17.13
C GLU A 430 -37.85 4.82 18.25
N ALA A 431 -36.96 4.76 19.23
CA ALA A 431 -36.95 5.63 20.39
C ALA A 431 -36.94 7.12 20.03
N ALA A 432 -36.36 7.51 18.91
CA ALA A 432 -36.32 8.88 18.41
C ALA A 432 -37.42 9.20 17.39
N LEU A 433 -38.31 8.25 17.08
CA LEU A 433 -39.33 8.42 16.04
C LEU A 433 -40.33 9.54 16.37
N PRO A 434 -40.82 9.70 17.60
CA PRO A 434 -41.77 10.81 17.93
C PRO A 434 -41.15 12.19 17.70
N GLU A 435 -39.86 12.39 18.08
CA GLU A 435 -39.14 13.64 17.84
C GLU A 435 -38.91 13.89 16.35
N LYS A 436 -38.55 12.84 15.58
CA LYS A 436 -38.37 12.91 14.12
C LYS A 436 -39.72 13.19 13.41
N ARG A 437 -40.84 12.66 13.89
CA ARG A 437 -42.17 12.99 13.34
C ARG A 437 -42.46 14.46 13.50
N LYS A 438 -42.23 15.02 14.68
CA LYS A 438 -42.38 16.46 14.92
C LYS A 438 -41.45 17.27 13.98
N ALA A 439 -40.23 16.81 13.78
CA ALA A 439 -39.29 17.48 12.88
C ALA A 439 -39.76 17.46 11.41
N ILE A 440 -40.25 16.32 10.92
CA ILE A 440 -40.68 16.19 9.51
C ILE A 440 -41.98 16.98 9.27
N GLU A 441 -42.91 17.06 10.23
CA GLU A 441 -44.12 17.86 10.14
C GLU A 441 -43.81 19.36 10.04
N LEU A 442 -42.88 19.85 10.87
CA LEU A 442 -42.43 21.24 10.82
C LEU A 442 -41.72 21.54 9.51
N PHE A 443 -40.88 20.59 9.06
CA PHE A 443 -40.18 20.70 7.79
C PHE A 443 -41.11 20.68 6.58
N ASP A 444 -42.13 19.81 6.55
CA ASP A 444 -43.08 19.74 5.42
C ASP A 444 -43.89 21.03 5.27
N ARG A 445 -44.26 21.66 6.38
CA ARG A 445 -44.87 23.01 6.37
C ARG A 445 -43.93 24.08 5.81
N ALA A 446 -42.65 24.02 6.20
CA ALA A 446 -41.63 24.93 5.67
C ALA A 446 -41.43 24.72 4.18
N LEU A 447 -41.39 23.46 3.74
CA LEU A 447 -41.27 23.08 2.34
C LEU A 447 -42.46 23.54 1.51
N ALA A 448 -43.70 23.33 1.99
CA ALA A 448 -44.92 23.81 1.34
C ALA A 448 -44.87 25.32 1.11
N LYS A 449 -44.43 26.09 2.13
CA LYS A 449 -44.22 27.53 1.98
C LYS A 449 -43.19 27.91 0.97
N ALA A 450 -42.04 27.23 0.95
CA ALA A 450 -40.96 27.47 -0.04
C ALA A 450 -41.39 27.12 -1.48
N LEU A 451 -42.24 26.12 -1.64
CA LEU A 451 -42.84 25.73 -2.93
C LEU A 451 -43.98 26.66 -3.37
N GLY A 452 -44.46 27.57 -2.47
CA GLY A 452 -45.57 28.47 -2.75
C GLY A 452 -46.94 27.77 -2.73
N GLU A 453 -47.02 26.61 -2.07
CA GLU A 453 -48.29 25.94 -1.82
C GLU A 453 -49.04 26.70 -0.72
N VAL A 454 -50.33 27.02 -0.93
CA VAL A 454 -51.16 27.70 0.08
C VAL A 454 -51.51 26.69 1.14
N THR A 455 -50.85 26.77 2.28
CA THR A 455 -51.27 26.03 3.47
C THR A 455 -52.29 26.90 4.24
N ASP A 456 -53.45 26.35 4.49
CA ASP A 456 -54.46 26.97 5.39
C ASP A 456 -53.81 27.13 6.78
N THR A 457 -53.42 28.37 7.11
CA THR A 457 -52.70 28.70 8.34
C THR A 457 -53.73 28.92 9.47
N GLY A 458 -54.39 27.83 9.89
CA GLY A 458 -55.04 27.80 11.18
C GLY A 458 -54.02 27.64 12.31
N ASN A 459 -53.90 28.70 13.14
CA ASN A 459 -53.24 28.77 14.44
C ASN A 459 -51.70 28.86 14.50
N VAL A 460 -51.20 30.05 14.47
CA VAL A 460 -49.96 30.46 15.13
C VAL A 460 -50.21 30.39 16.65
N LEU A 461 -49.72 29.34 17.31
CA LEU A 461 -49.58 29.33 18.78
C LEU A 461 -48.48 30.32 19.15
N SER A 462 -48.89 31.52 19.57
CA SER A 462 -47.99 32.48 20.21
C SER A 462 -47.57 31.92 21.57
N ILE A 463 -46.29 31.54 21.69
CA ILE A 463 -45.68 31.23 22.98
C ILE A 463 -45.51 32.56 23.72
N SER A 464 -46.49 32.95 24.54
CA SER A 464 -46.34 34.05 25.49
C SER A 464 -45.22 33.70 26.47
N ARG A 465 -44.13 34.47 26.45
CA ARG A 465 -43.10 34.43 27.48
C ARG A 465 -43.73 34.76 28.82
N ARG A 466 -43.99 33.74 29.68
CA ARG A 466 -44.28 33.97 31.09
C ARG A 466 -43.09 34.71 31.72
N LYS A 467 -43.27 36.01 32.00
CA LYS A 467 -42.39 36.78 32.90
C LYS A 467 -42.37 36.06 34.25
N LYS A 468 -41.24 35.55 34.68
CA LYS A 468 -41.01 35.18 36.07
C LYS A 468 -41.24 36.40 36.93
N LYS A 469 -42.28 36.39 37.79
CA LYS A 469 -42.40 37.31 38.90
C LYS A 469 -41.28 37.00 39.88
N ASN A 470 -40.50 38.02 40.17
CA ASN A 470 -39.56 38.02 41.28
C ASN A 470 -40.37 38.07 42.59
N PRO A 471 -40.10 37.16 43.57
CA PRO A 471 -40.82 37.22 44.87
C PRO A 471 -39.99 37.92 45.96
N ASP A 472 -39.23 38.96 45.66
CA ASP A 472 -38.50 39.73 46.69
C ASP A 472 -38.77 41.22 46.51
N ALA A 473 -39.92 41.66 47.05
CA ALA A 473 -40.17 43.06 47.41
C ALA A 473 -41.32 43.10 48.47
N MET A 474 -40.96 42.75 49.71
CA MET A 474 -41.64 43.24 50.93
C MET A 474 -40.73 42.94 52.13
N SER A 475 -40.08 43.93 52.59
CA SER A 475 -39.88 44.42 53.93
C SER A 475 -38.65 45.30 54.01
#